data_99e56bbbc6c9c40ce4c930634ba6cd56
#
_entry.id   99e56bbbc6c9c40ce4c930634ba6cd56
#
_cell.length_a   1.000
_cell.length_b   1.000
_cell.length_c   1.000
_cell.angle_alpha   90.00
_cell.angle_beta   90.00
_cell.angle_gamma   90.00
#
_symmetry.space_group_name_H-M   'P 1'
#
loop_
_entity.id
_entity.type
_entity.pdbx_description
1 polymer ?
#
loop_
_entity_poly.entity_id
_entity_poly.type
_entity_poly.pdbx_seq_one_letter_code
_entity_poly.pdbx_strand_id
1 'polypeptide(L)'
;MKKILLIILIISFDGTLFGQCDSAYTYYPDLPYNVTILVGDSCLYDADIDVLDSLISVNNLDYNSPLELGTQTWFNGRLKILVAGYYFGGVEEKLNYLPENIGDLDALASLYLEWNDLIELPESLGQLSELNSLYVSNNNLISIPGSIGGLENLYLLDLGYNEINSIPDSICNLQNLTYLWIFNNLLQDLPDCFCDLSIAWDENDPFFLPYFAAGGNMLCENVPECIDTTEHLNISLDQFYYSFQVYLEQDCEGMGIHQETLPESFRVTSAFPNPFNSQIQLKLIVENETKVNIVVYDILGNEVDVISKDKPLSVGSHLIPWESNAQASGIYFIRIDDGKSVTVQQLNLLK
;
A
#
# COMPACT_ATOMS: atom_id res chain seq x y z
N MET A 1 -5.43 -34.02 78.79
CA MET A 1 -4.50 -33.22 77.99
C MET A 1 -4.70 -33.64 76.53
N LYS A 2 -5.46 -32.82 75.79
CA LYS A 2 -5.71 -32.99 74.31
C LYS A 2 -4.62 -32.24 73.59
N LYS A 3 -3.81 -32.91 72.78
CA LYS A 3 -2.84 -32.30 71.88
C LYS A 3 -3.60 -31.84 70.63
N ILE A 4 -3.62 -30.54 70.44
CA ILE A 4 -4.11 -29.91 69.17
C ILE A 4 -2.96 -30.00 68.17
N LEU A 5 -3.18 -30.77 67.10
CA LEU A 5 -2.25 -30.88 65.98
C LEU A 5 -2.55 -29.68 65.00
N LEU A 6 -1.65 -28.72 64.97
CA LEU A 6 -1.73 -27.56 64.05
C LEU A 6 -1.24 -28.02 62.67
N ILE A 7 -2.15 -28.23 61.73
CA ILE A 7 -1.79 -28.50 60.35
C ILE A 7 -1.53 -27.13 59.69
N ILE A 8 -0.25 -26.83 59.45
CA ILE A 8 0.16 -25.70 58.65
C ILE A 8 -0.05 -26.09 57.17
N LEU A 9 -1.09 -25.53 56.55
CA LEU A 9 -1.29 -25.60 55.10
C LEU A 9 -0.25 -24.67 54.47
N ILE A 10 0.80 -25.26 53.89
CA ILE A 10 1.71 -24.51 53.00
C ILE A 10 0.96 -24.36 51.68
N ILE A 11 0.33 -23.20 51.47
CA ILE A 11 -0.11 -22.79 50.17
C ILE A 11 1.15 -22.37 49.43
N SER A 12 1.66 -23.25 48.57
CA SER A 12 2.61 -22.86 47.56
C SER A 12 1.86 -21.89 46.60
N PHE A 13 2.09 -20.61 46.78
CA PHE A 13 1.85 -19.66 45.69
C PHE A 13 2.84 -20.04 44.60
N ASP A 14 2.39 -20.75 43.58
CA ASP A 14 3.02 -20.69 42.28
C ASP A 14 2.91 -19.25 41.80
N GLY A 15 3.89 -18.44 42.22
CA GLY A 15 4.14 -17.15 41.64
C GLY A 15 4.60 -17.42 40.22
N THR A 16 3.68 -17.39 39.27
CA THR A 16 4.03 -17.15 37.90
C THR A 16 4.77 -15.82 37.91
N LEU A 17 6.09 -15.87 37.77
CA LEU A 17 6.92 -14.70 37.57
C LEU A 17 6.40 -14.06 36.27
N PHE A 18 5.71 -12.92 36.42
CA PHE A 18 5.38 -12.07 35.30
C PHE A 18 6.69 -11.79 34.55
N GLY A 19 6.76 -12.19 33.27
CA GLY A 19 7.90 -11.92 32.39
C GLY A 19 8.76 -13.14 32.03
N GLN A 20 8.35 -14.39 32.33
CA GLN A 20 9.03 -15.57 31.84
C GLN A 20 8.27 -16.12 30.61
N CYS A 21 8.82 -15.87 29.43
CA CYS A 21 8.32 -16.42 28.17
C CYS A 21 8.76 -17.86 27.97
N ASP A 22 8.07 -18.61 27.11
CA ASP A 22 8.54 -19.89 26.60
C ASP A 22 9.86 -19.72 25.84
N SER A 23 10.61 -20.81 25.67
CA SER A 23 11.81 -20.77 24.81
C SER A 23 11.46 -20.34 23.40
N ALA A 24 12.27 -19.48 22.79
CA ALA A 24 12.07 -18.80 21.51
C ALA A 24 11.11 -17.59 21.53
N TYR A 25 10.77 -17.10 22.73
CA TYR A 25 10.01 -15.85 22.89
C TYR A 25 10.73 -14.94 23.89
N THR A 26 10.84 -13.68 23.55
CA THR A 26 11.41 -12.64 24.43
C THR A 26 10.29 -11.75 24.97
N TYR A 27 10.37 -11.43 26.27
CA TYR A 27 9.44 -10.54 26.95
C TYR A 27 9.81 -9.07 26.74
N TYR A 28 8.87 -8.28 26.24
CA TYR A 28 9.02 -6.83 26.02
C TYR A 28 8.12 -6.07 27.01
N PRO A 29 8.65 -5.55 28.13
CA PRO A 29 7.85 -4.89 29.17
C PRO A 29 7.23 -3.57 28.69
N ASP A 30 7.92 -2.87 27.81
CA ASP A 30 7.54 -1.57 27.28
C ASP A 30 7.37 -1.66 25.77
N LEU A 31 6.12 -1.64 25.28
CA LEU A 31 5.79 -1.68 23.88
C LEU A 31 5.62 -0.24 23.35
N PRO A 32 6.18 0.11 22.20
CA PRO A 32 5.91 1.40 21.57
C PRO A 32 4.44 1.49 21.10
N TYR A 33 3.96 2.69 20.86
CA TYR A 33 2.56 2.98 20.53
C TYR A 33 2.07 2.35 19.21
N ASN A 34 2.98 2.04 18.32
CA ASN A 34 2.74 1.40 17.01
C ASN A 34 2.63 -0.14 17.09
N VAL A 35 2.78 -0.72 18.28
CA VAL A 35 2.66 -2.18 18.53
C VAL A 35 1.33 -2.46 19.22
N THR A 36 0.53 -3.35 18.63
CA THR A 36 -0.75 -3.80 19.18
C THR A 36 -0.70 -5.29 19.44
N ILE A 37 -0.97 -5.71 20.69
CA ILE A 37 -1.19 -7.12 21.03
C ILE A 37 -2.70 -7.38 21.06
N LEU A 38 -3.19 -8.22 20.14
CA LEU A 38 -4.61 -8.59 20.10
C LEU A 38 -4.95 -9.68 21.12
N VAL A 39 -4.08 -10.68 21.24
CA VAL A 39 -4.24 -11.81 22.15
C VAL A 39 -2.85 -12.23 22.63
N GLY A 40 -2.75 -12.65 23.89
CA GLY A 40 -1.50 -13.05 24.53
C GLY A 40 -0.96 -11.95 25.43
N ASP A 41 0.32 -12.04 25.71
CA ASP A 41 1.11 -11.06 26.47
C ASP A 41 2.23 -10.47 25.58
N SER A 42 3.16 -9.75 26.20
CA SER A 42 4.30 -9.14 25.49
C SER A 42 5.46 -10.14 25.28
N CYS A 43 5.23 -11.44 25.27
CA CYS A 43 6.20 -12.44 24.84
C CYS A 43 6.11 -12.57 23.30
N LEU A 44 7.09 -12.02 22.59
CA LEU A 44 7.12 -11.99 21.14
C LEU A 44 8.12 -13.01 20.60
N TYR A 45 7.81 -13.64 19.48
CA TYR A 45 8.60 -14.70 18.87
C TYR A 45 9.91 -14.16 18.29
N ASP A 46 11.02 -14.74 18.72
CA ASP A 46 12.36 -14.23 18.41
C ASP A 46 12.64 -14.19 16.89
N ALA A 47 12.18 -15.21 16.13
CA ALA A 47 12.40 -15.22 14.69
C ALA A 47 11.60 -14.11 13.96
N ASP A 48 10.39 -13.75 14.42
CA ASP A 48 9.65 -12.62 13.85
C ASP A 48 10.38 -11.29 14.14
N ILE A 49 10.98 -11.16 15.33
CA ILE A 49 11.81 -10.01 15.70
C ILE A 49 13.08 -9.96 14.84
N ASP A 50 13.75 -11.10 14.61
CA ASP A 50 14.96 -11.18 13.79
C ASP A 50 14.71 -10.71 12.34
N VAL A 51 13.51 -10.94 11.79
CA VAL A 51 13.13 -10.42 10.47
C VAL A 51 12.98 -8.90 10.48
N LEU A 52 12.36 -8.34 11.53
CA LEU A 52 12.24 -6.87 11.68
C LEU A 52 13.61 -6.21 11.82
N ASP A 53 14.54 -6.82 12.60
CA ASP A 53 15.94 -6.37 12.70
C ASP A 53 16.67 -6.45 11.35
N SER A 54 16.39 -7.51 10.58
CA SER A 54 16.93 -7.66 9.22
C SER A 54 16.42 -6.56 8.29
N LEU A 55 15.12 -6.22 8.33
CA LEU A 55 14.53 -5.12 7.56
C LEU A 55 15.21 -3.77 7.88
N ILE A 56 15.43 -3.48 9.15
CA ILE A 56 16.17 -2.29 9.60
C ILE A 56 17.59 -2.30 9.04
N SER A 57 18.28 -3.43 9.21
CA SER A 57 19.71 -3.57 8.86
C SER A 57 19.96 -3.44 7.35
N VAL A 58 19.18 -4.14 6.50
CA VAL A 58 19.40 -4.11 5.03
C VAL A 58 19.09 -2.74 4.43
N ASN A 59 18.22 -1.96 5.09
CA ASN A 59 17.85 -0.61 4.65
C ASN A 59 18.63 0.49 5.37
N ASN A 60 19.51 0.16 6.34
CA ASN A 60 20.27 1.09 7.17
C ASN A 60 19.38 2.13 7.89
N LEU A 61 18.22 1.69 8.40
CA LEU A 61 17.29 2.57 9.09
C LEU A 61 17.77 2.90 10.51
N ASP A 62 17.45 4.10 11.00
CA ASP A 62 17.85 4.58 12.33
C ASP A 62 16.74 4.33 13.37
N TYR A 63 16.46 3.06 13.65
CA TYR A 63 15.55 2.64 14.74
C TYR A 63 16.35 2.07 15.90
N ASN A 64 15.91 2.33 17.16
CA ASN A 64 16.56 1.79 18.36
C ASN A 64 16.07 0.38 18.69
N SER A 65 14.95 -0.04 18.13
CA SER A 65 14.32 -1.34 18.36
C SER A 65 13.54 -1.80 17.13
N PRO A 66 13.52 -3.10 16.80
CA PRO A 66 12.69 -3.65 15.74
C PRO A 66 11.18 -3.38 15.95
N LEU A 67 10.75 -3.16 17.18
CA LEU A 67 9.37 -2.81 17.50
C LEU A 67 8.98 -1.38 17.10
N GLU A 68 9.93 -0.51 16.77
CA GLU A 68 9.66 0.84 16.26
C GLU A 68 9.38 0.85 14.75
N LEU A 69 9.69 -0.25 14.04
CA LEU A 69 9.51 -0.33 12.58
C LEU A 69 8.03 -0.43 12.20
N GLY A 70 7.50 0.61 11.57
CA GLY A 70 6.14 0.63 11.05
C GLY A 70 5.08 0.38 12.12
N THR A 71 3.89 -0.08 11.72
CA THR A 71 2.83 -0.51 12.65
C THR A 71 2.70 -2.03 12.66
N GLN A 72 2.67 -2.59 13.85
CA GLN A 72 2.73 -4.03 14.08
C GLN A 72 1.52 -4.52 14.88
N THR A 73 0.93 -5.63 14.42
CA THR A 73 -0.14 -6.31 15.15
C THR A 73 0.26 -7.76 15.43
N TRP A 74 0.24 -8.11 16.71
CA TRP A 74 0.67 -9.41 17.22
C TRP A 74 -0.48 -10.22 17.80
N PHE A 75 -0.45 -11.52 17.60
CA PHE A 75 -1.45 -12.46 18.11
C PHE A 75 -0.75 -13.70 18.68
N ASN A 76 -0.91 -13.96 19.98
CA ASN A 76 -0.20 -15.02 20.70
C ASN A 76 1.32 -15.00 20.44
N GLY A 77 1.91 -13.81 20.50
CA GLY A 77 3.34 -13.62 20.34
C GLY A 77 3.87 -13.71 18.89
N ARG A 78 3.03 -13.91 17.88
CA ARG A 78 3.41 -13.96 16.46
C ARG A 78 2.96 -12.70 15.72
N LEU A 79 3.80 -12.19 14.84
CA LEU A 79 3.49 -11.04 13.99
C LEU A 79 2.43 -11.43 12.96
N LYS A 80 1.29 -10.72 12.96
CA LYS A 80 0.16 -11.00 12.06
C LYS A 80 -0.03 -9.94 11.00
N ILE A 81 0.24 -8.68 11.33
CA ILE A 81 0.11 -7.56 10.39
C ILE A 81 1.36 -6.69 10.54
N LEU A 82 2.00 -6.41 9.43
CA LEU A 82 3.09 -5.44 9.34
C LEU A 82 2.71 -4.35 8.35
N VAL A 83 2.62 -3.11 8.82
CA VAL A 83 2.45 -1.91 7.98
C VAL A 83 3.79 -1.21 7.91
N ALA A 84 4.49 -1.41 6.81
CA ALA A 84 5.81 -0.86 6.53
C ALA A 84 5.85 -0.04 5.23
N GLY A 85 4.69 0.47 4.79
CA GLY A 85 4.59 1.45 3.71
C GLY A 85 5.12 2.82 4.13
N TYR A 86 5.63 3.61 3.19
CA TYR A 86 6.14 4.97 3.47
C TYR A 86 5.00 5.97 3.49
N TYR A 87 4.20 5.96 4.56
CA TYR A 87 3.09 6.88 4.83
C TYR A 87 2.78 6.95 6.33
N PHE A 88 1.85 7.82 6.73
CA PHE A 88 1.48 7.97 8.14
C PHE A 88 0.99 6.64 8.76
N GLY A 89 1.68 6.18 9.79
CA GLY A 89 1.44 4.89 10.45
C GLY A 89 2.30 3.73 9.90
N GLY A 90 3.08 3.96 8.84
CA GLY A 90 4.07 3.03 8.32
C GLY A 90 5.50 3.40 8.77
N VAL A 91 6.47 3.26 7.86
CA VAL A 91 7.88 3.58 8.12
C VAL A 91 8.17 5.07 7.93
N GLU A 92 9.18 5.59 8.62
CA GLU A 92 9.61 6.99 8.52
C GLU A 92 10.60 7.23 7.36
N GLU A 93 11.30 6.18 6.94
CA GLU A 93 12.23 6.18 5.81
C GLU A 93 11.85 5.04 4.85
N LYS A 94 12.05 5.27 3.54
CA LYS A 94 11.68 4.29 2.51
C LYS A 94 12.54 3.04 2.56
N LEU A 95 11.89 1.90 2.36
CA LEU A 95 12.55 0.62 2.17
C LEU A 95 13.02 0.48 0.72
N ASN A 96 14.28 0.07 0.54
CA ASN A 96 14.86 -0.24 -0.77
C ASN A 96 14.93 -1.76 -1.01
N TYR A 97 14.96 -2.54 0.06
CA TYR A 97 15.16 -3.99 0.00
C TYR A 97 14.29 -4.71 1.03
N LEU A 98 13.85 -5.92 0.69
CA LEU A 98 13.36 -6.90 1.65
C LEU A 98 14.50 -7.88 1.97
N PRO A 99 14.66 -8.32 3.23
CA PRO A 99 15.67 -9.30 3.60
C PRO A 99 15.28 -10.71 3.13
N GLU A 100 16.29 -11.56 2.86
CA GLU A 100 16.09 -12.94 2.45
C GLU A 100 15.36 -13.82 3.48
N ASN A 101 15.34 -13.41 4.73
CA ASN A 101 14.59 -14.11 5.79
C ASN A 101 13.16 -13.58 5.97
N ILE A 102 12.62 -12.77 5.04
CA ILE A 102 11.21 -12.30 5.12
C ILE A 102 10.22 -13.48 5.19
N GLY A 103 10.57 -14.61 4.56
CA GLY A 103 9.77 -15.82 4.56
C GLY A 103 9.64 -16.50 5.94
N ASP A 104 10.46 -16.13 6.91
CA ASP A 104 10.40 -16.66 8.28
C ASP A 104 9.21 -16.08 9.08
N LEU A 105 8.54 -15.03 8.57
CA LEU A 105 7.28 -14.52 9.11
C LEU A 105 6.09 -15.43 8.76
N ASP A 106 6.22 -16.74 9.03
CA ASP A 106 5.27 -17.77 8.61
C ASP A 106 3.85 -17.62 9.18
N ALA A 107 3.67 -16.76 10.20
CA ALA A 107 2.39 -16.43 10.80
C ALA A 107 1.77 -15.15 10.22
N LEU A 108 2.48 -14.42 9.33
CA LEU A 108 2.03 -13.12 8.82
C LEU A 108 0.80 -13.28 7.94
N ALA A 109 -0.24 -12.50 8.21
CA ALA A 109 -1.50 -12.50 7.45
C ALA A 109 -1.62 -11.30 6.51
N SER A 110 -1.02 -10.15 6.83
CA SER A 110 -1.08 -8.97 5.98
C SER A 110 0.26 -8.22 6.00
N LEU A 111 0.73 -7.86 4.81
CA LEU A 111 1.97 -7.12 4.60
C LEU A 111 1.72 -5.91 3.71
N TYR A 112 2.00 -4.73 4.24
CA TYR A 112 1.83 -3.44 3.59
C TYR A 112 3.19 -2.80 3.36
N LEU A 113 3.57 -2.64 2.09
CA LEU A 113 4.88 -2.14 1.65
C LEU A 113 4.76 -1.01 0.62
N GLU A 114 3.60 -0.38 0.51
CA GLU A 114 3.34 0.65 -0.50
C GLU A 114 4.22 1.88 -0.29
N TRP A 115 4.46 2.63 -1.38
CA TRP A 115 5.19 3.90 -1.39
C TRP A 115 6.67 3.81 -0.98
N ASN A 116 7.28 2.63 -1.08
CA ASN A 116 8.70 2.43 -0.89
C ASN A 116 9.49 2.58 -2.22
N ASP A 117 10.76 2.25 -2.19
CA ASP A 117 11.64 2.25 -3.38
C ASP A 117 12.12 0.82 -3.71
N LEU A 118 11.28 -0.19 -3.45
CA LEU A 118 11.61 -1.61 -3.70
C LEU A 118 11.75 -1.85 -5.21
N ILE A 119 12.86 -2.50 -5.62
CA ILE A 119 13.12 -2.86 -7.02
C ILE A 119 12.89 -4.35 -7.30
N GLU A 120 12.88 -5.17 -6.25
CA GLU A 120 12.68 -6.62 -6.32
C GLU A 120 12.05 -7.15 -5.02
N LEU A 121 11.43 -8.32 -5.11
CA LEU A 121 10.94 -9.10 -3.98
C LEU A 121 11.74 -10.41 -3.92
N PRO A 122 12.23 -10.84 -2.74
CA PRO A 122 13.02 -12.06 -2.61
C PRO A 122 12.16 -13.31 -2.82
N GLU A 123 12.75 -14.41 -3.33
CA GLU A 123 12.06 -15.69 -3.52
C GLU A 123 11.53 -16.27 -2.19
N SER A 124 12.13 -15.94 -1.05
CA SER A 124 11.64 -16.37 0.26
C SER A 124 10.24 -15.82 0.60
N LEU A 125 9.80 -14.74 -0.05
CA LEU A 125 8.44 -14.19 0.13
C LEU A 125 7.36 -15.26 -0.10
N GLY A 126 7.57 -16.15 -1.08
CA GLY A 126 6.63 -17.26 -1.37
C GLY A 126 6.47 -18.28 -0.24
N GLN A 127 7.25 -18.20 0.83
CA GLN A 127 7.13 -19.08 2.01
C GLN A 127 6.07 -18.59 3.02
N LEU A 128 5.52 -17.38 2.84
CA LEU A 128 4.51 -16.80 3.71
C LEU A 128 3.13 -17.44 3.47
N SER A 129 2.99 -18.72 3.78
CA SER A 129 1.80 -19.51 3.47
C SER A 129 0.50 -19.02 4.14
N GLU A 130 0.61 -18.27 5.26
CA GLU A 130 -0.53 -17.68 5.96
C GLU A 130 -0.90 -16.29 5.41
N LEU A 131 -0.12 -15.74 4.46
CA LEU A 131 -0.34 -14.40 3.93
C LEU A 131 -1.64 -14.34 3.13
N ASN A 132 -2.52 -13.45 3.56
CA ASN A 132 -3.82 -13.21 2.97
C ASN A 132 -3.85 -11.95 2.10
N SER A 133 -3.09 -10.91 2.49
CA SER A 133 -3.06 -9.64 1.77
C SER A 133 -1.64 -9.13 1.61
N LEU A 134 -1.26 -8.83 0.36
CA LEU A 134 0.03 -8.26 0.00
C LEU A 134 -0.19 -6.97 -0.79
N TYR A 135 0.28 -5.85 -0.23
CA TYR A 135 0.24 -4.54 -0.85
C TYR A 135 1.67 -4.07 -1.11
N VAL A 136 2.05 -3.98 -2.37
CA VAL A 136 3.39 -3.51 -2.81
C VAL A 136 3.30 -2.45 -3.91
N SER A 137 2.15 -1.79 -4.00
CA SER A 137 1.96 -0.70 -4.97
C SER A 137 2.85 0.50 -4.69
N ASN A 138 3.01 1.36 -5.70
CA ASN A 138 3.85 2.56 -5.60
C ASN A 138 5.30 2.23 -5.17
N ASN A 139 5.91 1.30 -5.89
CA ASN A 139 7.32 0.92 -5.77
C ASN A 139 7.99 0.98 -7.17
N ASN A 140 9.21 0.45 -7.28
CA ASN A 140 9.97 0.40 -8.53
C ASN A 140 10.20 -1.06 -8.99
N LEU A 141 9.25 -1.96 -8.66
CA LEU A 141 9.38 -3.38 -8.99
C LEU A 141 9.37 -3.59 -10.50
N ILE A 142 10.37 -4.30 -11.03
CA ILE A 142 10.47 -4.65 -12.45
C ILE A 142 9.91 -6.04 -12.76
N SER A 143 9.78 -6.88 -11.74
CA SER A 143 9.22 -8.23 -11.82
C SER A 143 8.73 -8.69 -10.44
N ILE A 144 7.97 -9.78 -10.41
CA ILE A 144 7.62 -10.49 -9.18
C ILE A 144 8.27 -11.88 -9.18
N PRO A 145 8.66 -12.42 -8.02
CA PRO A 145 9.39 -13.69 -7.95
C PRO A 145 8.54 -14.87 -8.40
N GLY A 146 9.19 -15.90 -8.95
CA GLY A 146 8.52 -17.14 -9.35
C GLY A 146 7.89 -17.88 -8.17
N SER A 147 8.35 -17.65 -6.96
CA SER A 147 7.79 -18.22 -5.72
C SER A 147 6.46 -17.59 -5.30
N ILE A 148 5.97 -16.53 -5.95
CA ILE A 148 4.70 -15.87 -5.61
C ILE A 148 3.54 -16.89 -5.52
N GLY A 149 3.56 -17.93 -6.36
CA GLY A 149 2.58 -19.01 -6.34
C GLY A 149 2.57 -19.87 -5.07
N GLY A 150 3.54 -19.69 -4.17
CA GLY A 150 3.57 -20.33 -2.85
C GLY A 150 2.66 -19.65 -1.80
N LEU A 151 2.13 -18.48 -2.10
CA LEU A 151 1.20 -17.74 -1.23
C LEU A 151 -0.23 -18.31 -1.33
N GLU A 152 -0.40 -19.59 -0.97
CA GLU A 152 -1.63 -20.36 -1.24
C GLU A 152 -2.89 -19.73 -0.62
N ASN A 153 -2.77 -18.95 0.46
CA ASN A 153 -3.89 -18.29 1.13
C ASN A 153 -4.11 -16.85 0.67
N LEU A 154 -3.36 -16.36 -0.34
CA LEU A 154 -3.45 -14.99 -0.78
C LEU A 154 -4.83 -14.69 -1.37
N TYR A 155 -5.49 -13.70 -0.81
CA TYR A 155 -6.81 -13.22 -1.18
C TYR A 155 -6.74 -11.90 -1.97
N LEU A 156 -5.77 -11.04 -1.62
CA LEU A 156 -5.54 -9.76 -2.28
C LEU A 156 -4.06 -9.57 -2.63
N LEU A 157 -3.81 -9.23 -3.89
CA LEU A 157 -2.50 -8.86 -4.41
C LEU A 157 -2.58 -7.50 -5.10
N ASP A 158 -1.91 -6.50 -4.51
CA ASP A 158 -1.79 -5.16 -5.08
C ASP A 158 -0.37 -4.90 -5.56
N LEU A 159 -0.21 -4.81 -6.88
CA LEU A 159 1.02 -4.54 -7.61
C LEU A 159 0.95 -3.21 -8.39
N GLY A 160 -0.07 -2.40 -8.20
CA GLY A 160 -0.30 -1.16 -8.94
C GLY A 160 0.86 -0.17 -8.83
N TYR A 161 1.05 0.69 -9.84
CA TYR A 161 2.10 1.72 -9.86
C TYR A 161 3.50 1.16 -9.60
N ASN A 162 3.94 0.26 -10.46
CA ASN A 162 5.30 -0.29 -10.51
C ASN A 162 5.84 -0.26 -11.94
N GLU A 163 6.97 -0.91 -12.19
CA GLU A 163 7.59 -1.05 -13.51
C GLU A 163 7.58 -2.51 -13.99
N ILE A 164 6.60 -3.30 -13.52
CA ILE A 164 6.52 -4.74 -13.79
C ILE A 164 6.23 -4.96 -15.27
N ASN A 165 7.08 -5.74 -15.93
CA ASN A 165 6.98 -6.03 -17.36
C ASN A 165 6.46 -7.44 -17.68
N SER A 166 6.40 -8.33 -16.69
CA SER A 166 5.86 -9.68 -16.84
C SER A 166 5.35 -10.25 -15.51
N ILE A 167 4.34 -11.11 -15.60
CA ILE A 167 3.78 -11.88 -14.48
C ILE A 167 4.16 -13.36 -14.67
N PRO A 168 4.74 -14.05 -13.68
CA PRO A 168 5.07 -15.46 -13.81
C PRO A 168 3.84 -16.37 -13.80
N ASP A 169 3.87 -17.48 -14.54
CA ASP A 169 2.77 -18.45 -14.59
C ASP A 169 2.40 -19.02 -13.21
N SER A 170 3.33 -19.00 -12.26
CA SER A 170 3.08 -19.47 -10.90
C SER A 170 1.98 -18.68 -10.17
N ILE A 171 1.63 -17.46 -10.60
CA ILE A 171 0.50 -16.68 -10.04
C ILE A 171 -0.80 -17.48 -10.12
N CYS A 172 -0.94 -18.36 -11.12
CA CYS A 172 -2.12 -19.20 -11.31
C CYS A 172 -2.30 -20.28 -10.23
N ASN A 173 -1.31 -20.50 -9.38
CA ASN A 173 -1.45 -21.33 -8.19
C ASN A 173 -2.27 -20.65 -7.08
N LEU A 174 -2.49 -19.34 -7.17
CA LEU A 174 -3.20 -18.54 -6.17
C LEU A 174 -4.72 -18.71 -6.27
N GLN A 175 -5.21 -19.89 -5.99
CA GLN A 175 -6.64 -20.26 -6.17
C GLN A 175 -7.60 -19.54 -5.22
N ASN A 176 -7.11 -18.91 -4.16
CA ASN A 176 -7.90 -18.09 -3.24
C ASN A 176 -7.89 -16.59 -3.61
N LEU A 177 -7.15 -16.21 -4.67
CA LEU A 177 -7.03 -14.82 -5.07
C LEU A 177 -8.39 -14.30 -5.56
N THR A 178 -8.81 -13.20 -4.95
CA THR A 178 -10.08 -12.51 -5.24
C THR A 178 -9.84 -11.11 -5.80
N TYR A 179 -8.85 -10.39 -5.25
CA TYR A 179 -8.46 -9.08 -5.74
C TYR A 179 -7.07 -9.16 -6.37
N LEU A 180 -6.98 -8.78 -7.62
CA LEU A 180 -5.73 -8.65 -8.37
C LEU A 180 -5.64 -7.29 -9.03
N TRP A 181 -4.75 -6.45 -8.53
CA TRP A 181 -4.50 -5.12 -9.05
C TRP A 181 -3.10 -5.03 -9.64
N ILE A 182 -3.04 -4.91 -10.97
CA ILE A 182 -1.79 -4.87 -11.76
C ILE A 182 -1.71 -3.61 -12.64
N PHE A 183 -2.58 -2.63 -12.38
CA PHE A 183 -2.67 -1.38 -13.14
C PHE A 183 -1.40 -0.53 -13.03
N ASN A 184 -1.19 0.37 -14.00
CA ASN A 184 -0.02 1.26 -14.07
C ASN A 184 1.31 0.50 -13.91
N ASN A 185 1.56 -0.41 -14.84
CA ASN A 185 2.78 -1.19 -14.99
C ASN A 185 3.24 -1.19 -16.47
N LEU A 186 4.17 -2.05 -16.83
CA LEU A 186 4.72 -2.18 -18.19
C LEU A 186 4.39 -3.54 -18.81
N LEU A 187 3.26 -4.15 -18.41
CA LEU A 187 2.85 -5.48 -18.87
C LEU A 187 2.45 -5.45 -20.34
N GLN A 188 2.98 -6.39 -21.14
CA GLN A 188 2.66 -6.54 -22.55
C GLN A 188 1.81 -7.79 -22.82
N ASP A 189 1.85 -8.76 -21.92
CA ASP A 189 1.07 -9.98 -21.94
C ASP A 189 0.68 -10.42 -20.54
N LEU A 190 -0.25 -11.35 -20.44
CA LEU A 190 -0.66 -12.01 -19.21
C LEU A 190 -0.63 -13.51 -19.41
N PRO A 191 -0.32 -14.30 -18.36
CA PRO A 191 -0.36 -15.76 -18.44
C PRO A 191 -1.72 -16.29 -18.91
N ASP A 192 -1.73 -17.23 -19.85
CA ASP A 192 -2.96 -17.87 -20.36
C ASP A 192 -3.81 -18.49 -19.24
N CYS A 193 -3.17 -18.95 -18.18
CA CYS A 193 -3.80 -19.57 -17.03
C CYS A 193 -4.57 -18.58 -16.11
N PHE A 194 -4.57 -17.28 -16.39
CA PHE A 194 -5.39 -16.32 -15.64
C PHE A 194 -6.87 -16.72 -15.64
N CYS A 195 -7.35 -17.29 -16.74
CA CYS A 195 -8.72 -17.76 -16.84
C CYS A 195 -9.06 -18.94 -15.91
N ASP A 196 -8.08 -19.57 -15.30
CA ASP A 196 -8.25 -20.61 -14.28
C ASP A 196 -8.39 -20.04 -12.86
N LEU A 197 -8.13 -18.73 -12.66
CA LEU A 197 -8.34 -18.06 -11.39
C LEU A 197 -9.82 -17.76 -11.18
N SER A 198 -10.25 -17.78 -9.91
CA SER A 198 -11.63 -17.56 -9.52
C SER A 198 -11.99 -16.07 -9.32
N ILE A 199 -11.40 -15.19 -10.12
CA ILE A 199 -11.62 -13.73 -10.02
C ILE A 199 -12.86 -13.32 -10.81
N ALA A 200 -13.67 -12.44 -10.24
CA ALA A 200 -14.81 -11.85 -10.94
C ALA A 200 -14.34 -10.65 -11.78
N TRP A 201 -13.93 -10.91 -13.03
CA TRP A 201 -13.17 -9.98 -13.89
C TRP A 201 -13.86 -8.66 -14.18
N ASP A 202 -15.21 -8.61 -14.19
CA ASP A 202 -16.04 -7.43 -14.50
C ASP A 202 -16.84 -6.92 -13.31
N GLU A 203 -16.54 -7.36 -12.08
CA GLU A 203 -17.34 -7.03 -10.91
C GLU A 203 -16.56 -6.17 -9.91
N ASN A 204 -17.32 -5.43 -9.12
CA ASN A 204 -16.84 -4.69 -7.98
C ASN A 204 -17.38 -5.28 -6.69
N ASP A 205 -16.66 -5.09 -5.60
CA ASP A 205 -17.16 -5.41 -4.27
C ASP A 205 -18.26 -4.43 -3.82
N PRO A 206 -18.94 -4.67 -2.66
CA PRO A 206 -19.96 -3.75 -2.15
C PRO A 206 -19.48 -2.34 -1.81
N PHE A 207 -18.16 -2.11 -1.79
CA PHE A 207 -17.53 -0.81 -1.57
C PHE A 207 -17.04 -0.17 -2.87
N PHE A 208 -17.44 -0.74 -4.02
CA PHE A 208 -17.06 -0.29 -5.36
C PHE A 208 -15.58 -0.47 -5.72
N LEU A 209 -14.84 -1.31 -4.99
CA LEU A 209 -13.50 -1.70 -5.38
C LEU A 209 -13.55 -2.82 -6.44
N PRO A 210 -12.83 -2.71 -7.55
CA PRO A 210 -12.82 -3.75 -8.57
C PRO A 210 -12.08 -4.99 -8.05
N TYR A 211 -12.60 -6.18 -8.36
CA TYR A 211 -11.85 -7.41 -8.09
C TYR A 211 -10.62 -7.54 -8.98
N PHE A 212 -10.67 -6.96 -10.16
CA PHE A 212 -9.55 -6.90 -11.10
C PHE A 212 -9.37 -5.48 -11.64
N ALA A 213 -8.12 -5.03 -11.77
CA ALA A 213 -7.79 -3.76 -12.39
C ALA A 213 -6.42 -3.83 -13.07
N ALA A 214 -6.36 -3.51 -14.39
CA ALA A 214 -5.16 -3.62 -15.20
C ALA A 214 -4.90 -2.40 -16.10
N GLY A 215 -5.64 -1.29 -15.94
CA GLY A 215 -5.51 -0.10 -16.76
C GLY A 215 -4.10 0.52 -16.69
N GLY A 216 -3.69 1.20 -17.76
CA GLY A 216 -2.37 1.85 -17.82
C GLY A 216 -1.20 0.87 -17.95
N ASN A 217 -1.37 -0.21 -18.69
CA ASN A 217 -0.32 -1.13 -19.14
C ASN A 217 -0.15 -1.08 -20.66
N MET A 218 0.47 -2.09 -21.27
CA MET A 218 0.64 -2.27 -22.72
C MET A 218 0.01 -3.59 -23.18
N LEU A 219 -1.13 -3.99 -22.60
CA LEU A 219 -1.85 -5.22 -22.87
C LEU A 219 -2.71 -5.09 -24.15
N CYS A 220 -2.06 -5.13 -25.31
CA CYS A 220 -2.67 -4.81 -26.61
C CYS A 220 -2.97 -6.05 -27.46
N GLU A 221 -2.18 -7.08 -27.25
CA GLU A 221 -2.28 -8.37 -27.93
C GLU A 221 -1.99 -9.47 -26.89
N ASN A 222 -2.42 -10.70 -27.16
CA ASN A 222 -2.17 -11.85 -26.29
C ASN A 222 -2.74 -11.70 -24.86
N VAL A 223 -3.90 -11.08 -24.73
CA VAL A 223 -4.66 -11.03 -23.48
C VAL A 223 -5.54 -12.28 -23.39
N PRO A 224 -5.59 -12.99 -22.24
CA PRO A 224 -6.47 -14.15 -22.07
C PRO A 224 -7.94 -13.81 -22.35
N GLU A 225 -8.67 -14.73 -23.01
CA GLU A 225 -10.05 -14.51 -23.49
C GLU A 225 -11.01 -14.05 -22.37
N CYS A 226 -10.80 -14.51 -21.14
CA CYS A 226 -11.63 -14.11 -19.98
C CYS A 226 -11.45 -12.65 -19.56
N ILE A 227 -10.38 -12.00 -20.01
CA ILE A 227 -10.01 -10.63 -19.63
C ILE A 227 -10.16 -9.66 -20.82
N ASP A 228 -9.95 -10.14 -22.05
CA ASP A 228 -9.93 -9.31 -23.26
C ASP A 228 -11.21 -8.47 -23.46
N THR A 229 -12.34 -8.94 -22.97
CA THR A 229 -13.65 -8.25 -23.08
C THR A 229 -14.08 -7.49 -21.83
N THR A 230 -13.32 -7.56 -20.73
CA THR A 230 -13.68 -6.87 -19.48
C THR A 230 -13.38 -5.38 -19.55
N GLU A 231 -14.31 -4.54 -19.04
CA GLU A 231 -14.04 -3.11 -18.87
C GLU A 231 -12.92 -2.86 -17.84
N HIS A 232 -12.70 -3.78 -16.89
CA HIS A 232 -11.68 -3.68 -15.86
C HIS A 232 -10.25 -3.84 -16.39
N LEU A 233 -10.07 -4.30 -17.63
CA LEU A 233 -8.78 -4.24 -18.33
C LEU A 233 -8.25 -2.80 -18.41
N ASN A 234 -9.14 -1.80 -18.50
CA ASN A 234 -8.80 -0.38 -18.58
C ASN A 234 -9.11 0.39 -17.28
N ILE A 235 -9.34 -0.30 -16.17
CA ILE A 235 -9.53 0.31 -14.86
C ILE A 235 -8.20 0.35 -14.12
N SER A 236 -7.89 1.52 -13.56
CA SER A 236 -6.89 1.78 -12.54
C SER A 236 -7.57 2.28 -11.28
N LEU A 237 -6.86 2.33 -10.17
CA LEU A 237 -7.27 3.03 -8.97
C LEU A 237 -6.46 4.31 -8.82
N ASP A 238 -7.07 5.34 -8.24
CA ASP A 238 -6.37 6.59 -7.94
C ASP A 238 -5.15 6.31 -7.06
N GLN A 239 -4.00 6.90 -7.41
CA GLN A 239 -2.71 6.60 -6.81
C GLN A 239 -2.67 6.79 -5.29
N PHE A 240 -3.43 7.75 -4.77
CA PHE A 240 -3.35 8.11 -3.36
C PHE A 240 -4.46 7.48 -2.52
N TYR A 241 -5.62 7.21 -3.11
CA TYR A 241 -6.82 6.88 -2.33
C TYR A 241 -7.39 5.50 -2.59
N TYR A 242 -7.01 4.85 -3.72
CA TYR A 242 -7.56 3.53 -4.08
C TYR A 242 -9.10 3.42 -3.98
N SER A 243 -9.76 4.54 -3.65
CA SER A 243 -11.22 4.64 -3.49
C SER A 243 -11.94 5.08 -4.77
N PHE A 244 -11.17 5.52 -5.77
CA PHE A 244 -11.71 6.01 -7.03
C PHE A 244 -11.14 5.20 -8.18
N GLN A 245 -12.04 4.60 -8.95
CA GLN A 245 -11.68 3.99 -10.22
C GLN A 245 -11.35 5.08 -11.24
N VAL A 246 -10.28 4.90 -11.96
CA VAL A 246 -9.81 5.77 -13.04
C VAL A 246 -9.75 4.95 -14.31
N TYR A 247 -10.39 5.42 -15.37
CA TYR A 247 -10.27 4.78 -16.68
C TYR A 247 -8.95 5.17 -17.33
N LEU A 248 -8.06 4.20 -17.51
CA LEU A 248 -6.78 4.33 -18.18
C LEU A 248 -6.65 3.25 -19.25
N GLU A 249 -6.65 3.68 -20.51
CA GLU A 249 -6.45 2.77 -21.65
C GLU A 249 -5.06 2.12 -21.60
N GLN A 250 -4.94 0.99 -22.29
CA GLN A 250 -3.65 0.33 -22.53
C GLN A 250 -2.82 1.20 -23.48
N ASP A 251 -1.52 1.38 -23.19
CA ASP A 251 -0.61 2.11 -24.07
C ASP A 251 -0.14 1.21 -25.22
N CYS A 252 -0.96 1.11 -26.25
CA CYS A 252 -0.69 0.29 -27.42
C CYS A 252 0.14 1.01 -28.50
N GLU A 253 0.30 2.31 -28.40
CA GLU A 253 1.07 3.09 -29.38
C GLU A 253 2.59 2.95 -29.13
N GLY A 254 3.01 2.61 -27.91
CA GLY A 254 4.41 2.41 -27.53
C GLY A 254 5.11 1.18 -28.16
N MET A 255 4.37 0.24 -28.76
CA MET A 255 4.95 -0.96 -29.42
C MET A 255 5.64 -0.65 -30.76
N GLY A 256 5.70 0.58 -31.20
CA GLY A 256 6.26 0.89 -32.52
C GLY A 256 6.80 2.29 -32.76
N ILE A 257 7.51 2.91 -31.87
CA ILE A 257 8.40 4.08 -32.00
C ILE A 257 8.36 4.81 -30.65
N HIS A 258 9.49 5.09 -30.06
CA HIS A 258 9.64 5.99 -28.92
C HIS A 258 8.73 7.23 -29.11
N GLN A 259 7.53 7.19 -28.52
CA GLN A 259 6.82 8.42 -28.30
C GLN A 259 7.49 9.03 -27.06
N GLU A 260 8.24 10.11 -27.30
CA GLU A 260 8.63 11.00 -26.22
C GLU A 260 7.38 11.20 -25.37
N THR A 261 7.42 10.80 -24.09
CA THR A 261 6.44 11.23 -23.12
C THR A 261 6.24 12.70 -23.38
N LEU A 262 5.04 13.09 -23.85
CA LEU A 262 4.74 14.50 -23.96
C LEU A 262 4.99 15.07 -22.57
N PRO A 263 5.91 16.01 -22.41
CA PRO A 263 6.23 16.56 -21.11
C PRO A 263 4.90 16.97 -20.48
N GLU A 264 4.64 16.50 -19.26
CA GLU A 264 3.46 16.93 -18.51
C GLU A 264 3.40 18.44 -18.61
N SER A 265 2.27 19.00 -19.07
CA SER A 265 2.15 20.44 -19.25
C SER A 265 2.38 21.16 -17.93
N PHE A 266 2.09 20.47 -16.81
CA PHE A 266 2.29 20.97 -15.46
C PHE A 266 2.41 19.81 -14.47
N ARG A 267 2.97 20.09 -13.27
CA ARG A 267 2.97 19.20 -12.10
C ARG A 267 2.75 19.98 -10.82
N VAL A 268 2.06 19.37 -9.85
CA VAL A 268 1.93 19.91 -8.50
C VAL A 268 3.13 19.45 -7.69
N THR A 269 3.88 20.39 -7.11
CA THR A 269 5.09 20.07 -6.34
C THR A 269 4.88 20.15 -4.84
N SER A 270 3.89 20.93 -4.39
CA SER A 270 3.52 21.01 -2.96
C SER A 270 2.20 21.71 -2.76
N ALA A 271 1.53 21.37 -1.65
CA ALA A 271 0.40 22.11 -1.08
C ALA A 271 0.72 22.45 0.37
N PHE A 272 0.86 23.72 0.71
CA PHE A 272 1.25 24.11 2.07
C PHE A 272 0.56 25.40 2.56
N PRO A 273 0.36 25.52 3.91
CA PRO A 273 0.47 24.46 4.89
C PRO A 273 -0.59 23.37 4.66
N ASN A 274 -0.26 22.12 4.92
CA ASN A 274 -1.22 21.01 4.90
C ASN A 274 -0.86 20.05 6.06
N PRO A 275 -1.66 19.97 7.15
CA PRO A 275 -2.98 20.59 7.33
C PRO A 275 -2.98 22.13 7.37
N PHE A 276 -4.12 22.75 7.00
CA PHE A 276 -4.28 24.19 6.97
C PHE A 276 -5.54 24.63 7.75
N ASN A 277 -5.59 25.90 8.14
CA ASN A 277 -6.73 26.45 8.90
C ASN A 277 -7.74 27.21 8.02
N SER A 278 -7.26 28.18 7.26
CA SER A 278 -8.15 29.02 6.42
C SER A 278 -7.69 29.15 4.99
N GLN A 279 -6.40 29.05 4.74
CA GLN A 279 -5.80 29.22 3.42
C GLN A 279 -4.67 28.23 3.21
N ILE A 280 -4.60 27.69 2.00
CA ILE A 280 -3.51 26.84 1.51
C ILE A 280 -3.01 27.37 0.18
N GLN A 281 -1.76 27.15 -0.15
CA GLN A 281 -1.16 27.46 -1.44
C GLN A 281 -0.68 26.20 -2.13
N LEU A 282 -1.12 25.99 -3.36
CA LEU A 282 -0.59 24.95 -4.23
C LEU A 282 0.53 25.54 -5.08
N LYS A 283 1.65 24.83 -5.13
CA LYS A 283 2.76 25.17 -6.00
C LYS A 283 2.72 24.26 -7.23
N LEU A 284 2.52 24.86 -8.39
CA LEU A 284 2.56 24.23 -9.70
C LEU A 284 3.84 24.62 -10.42
N ILE A 285 4.47 23.65 -11.07
CA ILE A 285 5.49 23.91 -12.10
C ILE A 285 4.85 23.61 -13.43
N VAL A 286 4.85 24.61 -14.32
CA VAL A 286 4.33 24.51 -15.69
C VAL A 286 5.50 24.41 -16.64
N GLU A 287 5.56 23.34 -17.41
CA GLU A 287 6.65 23.06 -18.36
C GLU A 287 6.28 23.53 -19.78
N ASN A 288 5.00 23.52 -20.11
CA ASN A 288 4.47 24.06 -21.37
C ASN A 288 3.27 24.97 -21.10
N GLU A 289 3.16 26.09 -21.83
CA GLU A 289 1.98 26.97 -21.70
C GLU A 289 0.70 26.16 -21.84
N THR A 290 -0.17 26.24 -20.84
CA THR A 290 -1.41 25.49 -20.81
C THR A 290 -2.54 26.28 -20.15
N LYS A 291 -3.78 25.77 -20.24
CA LYS A 291 -4.93 26.29 -19.50
C LYS A 291 -5.41 25.22 -18.55
N VAL A 292 -5.65 25.59 -17.30
CA VAL A 292 -6.07 24.65 -16.27
C VAL A 292 -7.43 25.01 -15.68
N ASN A 293 -8.21 23.96 -15.40
CA ASN A 293 -9.37 23.99 -14.52
C ASN A 293 -8.93 23.53 -13.15
N ILE A 294 -9.32 24.24 -12.10
CA ILE A 294 -8.96 23.91 -10.73
C ILE A 294 -10.24 23.89 -9.89
N VAL A 295 -10.63 22.71 -9.43
CA VAL A 295 -11.89 22.45 -8.72
C VAL A 295 -11.61 21.72 -7.42
N VAL A 296 -12.33 22.06 -6.36
CA VAL A 296 -12.24 21.43 -5.05
C VAL A 296 -13.47 20.56 -4.79
N TYR A 297 -13.24 19.36 -4.30
CA TYR A 297 -14.27 18.37 -3.97
C TYR A 297 -14.21 17.98 -2.49
N ASP A 298 -15.34 17.59 -1.92
CA ASP A 298 -15.40 16.91 -0.63
C ASP A 298 -15.14 15.41 -0.75
N ILE A 299 -15.11 14.69 0.38
CA ILE A 299 -14.88 13.24 0.42
C ILE A 299 -15.98 12.40 -0.25
N LEU A 300 -17.12 13.01 -0.59
CA LEU A 300 -18.22 12.35 -1.30
C LEU A 300 -18.17 12.63 -2.81
N GLY A 301 -17.14 13.36 -3.28
CA GLY A 301 -17.00 13.74 -4.67
C GLY A 301 -17.88 14.92 -5.09
N ASN A 302 -18.51 15.64 -4.15
CA ASN A 302 -19.29 16.83 -4.48
C ASN A 302 -18.34 18.02 -4.71
N GLU A 303 -18.58 18.78 -5.79
CA GLU A 303 -17.88 20.04 -6.04
C GLU A 303 -18.25 21.05 -4.94
N VAL A 304 -17.24 21.51 -4.18
CA VAL A 304 -17.42 22.48 -3.08
C VAL A 304 -16.88 23.87 -3.41
N ASP A 305 -15.96 23.97 -4.37
CA ASP A 305 -15.43 25.24 -4.84
C ASP A 305 -14.78 25.12 -6.21
N VAL A 306 -14.77 26.23 -6.98
CA VAL A 306 -14.09 26.34 -8.27
C VAL A 306 -13.09 27.49 -8.20
N ILE A 307 -11.82 27.14 -8.06
CA ILE A 307 -10.74 28.13 -7.97
C ILE A 307 -10.51 28.84 -9.31
N SER A 308 -10.56 28.09 -10.40
CA SER A 308 -10.45 28.66 -11.75
C SER A 308 -11.01 27.74 -12.83
N LYS A 309 -11.46 28.37 -13.93
CA LYS A 309 -11.81 27.69 -15.19
C LYS A 309 -10.97 28.29 -16.32
N ASP A 310 -10.40 27.44 -17.17
CA ASP A 310 -9.57 27.82 -18.32
C ASP A 310 -8.47 28.86 -18.00
N LYS A 311 -7.89 28.80 -16.80
CA LYS A 311 -6.85 29.73 -16.37
C LYS A 311 -5.57 29.52 -17.17
N PRO A 312 -5.12 30.49 -17.96
CA PRO A 312 -3.87 30.39 -18.70
C PRO A 312 -2.68 30.46 -17.72
N LEU A 313 -1.75 29.50 -17.84
CA LEU A 313 -0.50 29.46 -17.09
C LEU A 313 0.66 29.45 -18.07
N SER A 314 1.60 30.37 -17.89
CA SER A 314 2.87 30.41 -18.62
C SER A 314 3.86 29.42 -18.03
N VAL A 315 4.91 29.08 -18.76
CA VAL A 315 6.02 28.27 -18.28
C VAL A 315 6.63 28.88 -17.00
N GLY A 316 6.86 28.05 -15.98
CA GLY A 316 7.46 28.48 -14.71
C GLY A 316 6.68 28.00 -13.48
N SER A 317 7.04 28.58 -12.32
CA SER A 317 6.42 28.23 -11.04
C SER A 317 5.26 29.17 -10.72
N HIS A 318 4.11 28.58 -10.36
CA HIS A 318 2.90 29.30 -10.00
C HIS A 318 2.45 28.92 -8.59
N LEU A 319 1.95 29.90 -7.83
CA LEU A 319 1.29 29.68 -6.55
C LEU A 319 -0.20 29.96 -6.70
N ILE A 320 -1.01 28.96 -6.41
CA ILE A 320 -2.48 29.02 -6.50
C ILE A 320 -3.04 28.98 -5.08
N PRO A 321 -3.59 30.07 -4.57
CA PRO A 321 -4.21 30.07 -3.24
C PRO A 321 -5.62 29.47 -3.30
N TRP A 322 -6.00 28.75 -2.25
CA TRP A 322 -7.38 28.40 -1.96
C TRP A 322 -7.73 28.81 -0.52
N GLU A 323 -8.87 29.49 -0.36
CA GLU A 323 -9.41 29.95 0.92
C GLU A 323 -10.66 29.15 1.28
N SER A 324 -10.63 28.44 2.41
CA SER A 324 -11.74 27.62 2.88
C SER A 324 -12.78 28.45 3.65
N ASN A 325 -13.51 29.34 2.98
CA ASN A 325 -14.40 30.30 3.64
C ASN A 325 -15.59 29.67 4.36
N ALA A 326 -16.27 28.69 3.76
CA ALA A 326 -17.50 28.10 4.25
C ALA A 326 -17.38 26.62 4.61
N GLN A 327 -16.27 25.95 4.26
CA GLN A 327 -16.08 24.52 4.44
C GLN A 327 -15.81 24.16 5.89
N ALA A 328 -16.32 23.01 6.35
CA ALA A 328 -16.06 22.45 7.68
C ALA A 328 -14.64 21.83 7.74
N SER A 329 -14.13 21.60 8.96
CA SER A 329 -12.92 20.78 9.13
C SER A 329 -13.13 19.40 8.47
N GLY A 330 -12.16 18.94 7.72
CA GLY A 330 -12.26 17.68 6.98
C GLY A 330 -11.24 17.57 5.87
N ILE A 331 -11.37 16.48 5.11
CA ILE A 331 -10.55 16.19 3.94
C ILE A 331 -11.23 16.74 2.69
N TYR A 332 -10.46 17.39 1.83
CA TYR A 332 -10.87 17.93 0.55
C TYR A 332 -9.87 17.50 -0.53
N PHE A 333 -10.34 17.48 -1.77
CA PHE A 333 -9.52 17.14 -2.94
C PHE A 333 -9.53 18.31 -3.91
N ILE A 334 -8.35 18.71 -4.34
CA ILE A 334 -8.23 19.70 -5.40
C ILE A 334 -7.80 18.99 -6.67
N ARG A 335 -8.65 19.07 -7.70
CA ARG A 335 -8.40 18.51 -9.02
C ARG A 335 -7.95 19.64 -9.95
N ILE A 336 -6.83 19.41 -10.61
CA ILE A 336 -6.25 20.30 -11.62
C ILE A 336 -6.22 19.55 -12.94
N ASP A 337 -6.79 20.14 -13.97
CA ASP A 337 -7.05 19.51 -15.27
C ASP A 337 -6.77 20.50 -16.40
N ASP A 338 -5.93 20.14 -17.37
CA ASP A 338 -5.65 20.94 -18.55
C ASP A 338 -6.27 20.37 -19.84
N GLY A 339 -7.14 19.35 -19.69
CA GLY A 339 -7.77 18.64 -20.80
C GLY A 339 -6.89 17.56 -21.44
N LYS A 340 -5.63 17.38 -20.96
CA LYS A 340 -4.70 16.32 -21.37
C LYS A 340 -4.19 15.54 -20.16
N SER A 341 -3.95 16.24 -19.07
CA SER A 341 -3.44 15.69 -17.82
C SER A 341 -4.35 16.10 -16.67
N VAL A 342 -4.55 15.23 -15.71
CA VAL A 342 -5.29 15.49 -14.48
C VAL A 342 -4.41 15.17 -13.29
N THR A 343 -4.34 16.09 -12.33
CA THR A 343 -3.68 15.88 -11.03
C THR A 343 -4.66 16.16 -9.91
N VAL A 344 -4.67 15.31 -8.90
CA VAL A 344 -5.48 15.49 -7.69
C VAL A 344 -4.56 15.57 -6.47
N GLN A 345 -4.83 16.55 -5.59
CA GLN A 345 -4.07 16.76 -4.36
C GLN A 345 -5.00 16.79 -3.15
N GLN A 346 -4.71 15.99 -2.13
CA GLN A 346 -5.45 16.03 -0.86
C GLN A 346 -5.07 17.23 -0.02
N LEU A 347 -6.08 17.77 0.64
CA LEU A 347 -6.00 18.92 1.53
C LEU A 347 -6.69 18.58 2.84
N ASN A 348 -6.04 18.85 3.97
CA ASN A 348 -6.60 18.61 5.31
C ASN A 348 -6.92 19.96 5.98
N LEU A 349 -8.21 20.32 6.03
CA LEU A 349 -8.68 21.54 6.66
C LEU A 349 -8.93 21.28 8.16
N LEU A 350 -8.29 22.09 9.01
CA LEU A 350 -8.47 22.10 10.46
C LEU A 350 -8.94 23.50 10.90
N LYS A 351 -10.21 23.63 11.28
CA LYS A 351 -10.77 24.86 11.85
C LYS A 351 -10.93 24.77 13.35
#